data_9c3219051094bdea9d792422aa8632b6
#
_entry.id   9c3219051094bdea9d792422aa8632b6
#
_cell.length_a   1.000
_cell.length_b   1.000
_cell.length_c   1.000
_cell.angle_alpha   90.00
_cell.angle_beta   90.00
_cell.angle_gamma   90.00
#
_symmetry.space_group_name_H-M   'P 1'
#
loop_
_entity.id
_entity.type
_entity.pdbx_description
1 polymer ?
#
loop_
_entity_poly.entity_id
_entity_poly.type
_entity_poly.pdbx_seq_one_letter_code
_entity_poly.pdbx_strand_id
1 'polypeptide(L)'
;DAKVGDTVTLTVNGKTFTGQVQADKTFSINVPGADLVADAGKTINASISTTDAAGNVGTGTASEGYSVDVTAPVPTITLDANITADDVINSTEAGQQIPVTGTVGGDAKVGDTVTLTVNGKQFTGQVQADKTFSINVPGADLVADAGKTINASISTTDAAGNIGTGTASEGYSVDVTAPVPTISLDANITADDVINSTE
;
A
#
# COMPACT_ATOMS: atom_id res chain seq x y z
N ASP A 1 30.97 -9.88 39.00
CA ASP A 1 30.77 -9.39 40.39
C ASP A 1 29.66 -8.32 40.49
N ALA A 2 29.00 -8.00 39.39
CA ALA A 2 27.86 -7.08 39.40
C ALA A 2 26.74 -7.58 40.35
N LYS A 3 26.18 -6.68 41.11
CA LYS A 3 25.17 -6.95 42.13
C LYS A 3 23.80 -6.48 41.63
N VAL A 4 22.75 -7.10 42.14
CA VAL A 4 21.37 -6.62 42.00
C VAL A 4 21.27 -5.21 42.57
N GLY A 5 20.72 -4.26 41.77
CA GLY A 5 20.65 -2.86 42.15
C GLY A 5 21.81 -1.99 41.68
N ASP A 6 22.93 -2.57 41.19
CA ASP A 6 23.99 -1.76 40.56
C ASP A 6 23.44 -0.99 39.35
N THR A 7 23.94 0.23 39.18
CA THR A 7 23.47 1.09 38.08
C THR A 7 24.25 0.80 36.81
N VAL A 8 23.49 0.49 35.75
CA VAL A 8 23.98 0.43 34.37
C VAL A 8 23.67 1.77 33.69
N THR A 9 24.67 2.32 33.02
CA THR A 9 24.52 3.56 32.24
C THR A 9 24.76 3.24 30.75
N LEU A 10 23.82 3.58 29.91
CA LEU A 10 23.98 3.60 28.46
C LEU A 10 24.28 5.03 27.98
N THR A 11 25.21 5.17 27.06
CA THR A 11 25.52 6.44 26.39
C THR A 11 25.22 6.31 24.89
N VAL A 12 24.34 7.16 24.39
CA VAL A 12 23.88 7.20 22.99
C VAL A 12 23.71 8.67 22.61
N ASN A 13 24.23 9.09 21.44
CA ASN A 13 24.09 10.46 20.94
C ASN A 13 24.52 11.52 21.98
N GLY A 14 25.55 11.24 22.77
CA GLY A 14 26.04 12.12 23.84
C GLY A 14 25.12 12.23 25.07
N LYS A 15 24.02 11.47 25.13
CA LYS A 15 23.08 11.41 26.26
C LYS A 15 23.28 10.12 27.04
N THR A 16 22.92 10.16 28.34
CA THR A 16 23.00 9.00 29.23
C THR A 16 21.59 8.54 29.63
N PHE A 17 21.41 7.22 29.65
CA PHE A 17 20.20 6.54 30.09
C PHE A 17 20.60 5.51 31.13
N THR A 18 19.90 5.43 32.25
CA THR A 18 20.29 4.57 33.37
C THR A 18 19.21 3.56 33.72
N GLY A 19 19.62 2.41 34.20
CA GLY A 19 18.78 1.36 34.78
C GLY A 19 19.53 0.56 35.81
N GLN A 20 18.87 -0.38 36.45
CA GLN A 20 19.46 -1.21 37.52
C GLN A 20 19.57 -2.66 37.07
N VAL A 21 20.59 -3.34 37.57
CA VAL A 21 20.73 -4.79 37.46
C VAL A 21 19.59 -5.47 38.23
N GLN A 22 18.84 -6.32 37.57
CA GLN A 22 17.69 -7.06 38.11
C GLN A 22 18.13 -8.32 38.84
N ALA A 23 17.18 -9.01 39.49
CA ALA A 23 17.46 -10.21 40.31
C ALA A 23 18.04 -11.37 39.47
N ASP A 24 17.69 -11.45 38.21
CA ASP A 24 18.19 -12.43 37.23
C ASP A 24 19.52 -12.02 36.55
N LYS A 25 20.13 -10.92 37.02
CA LYS A 25 21.36 -10.32 36.47
C LYS A 25 21.22 -9.70 35.10
N THR A 26 20.00 -9.47 34.61
CA THR A 26 19.72 -8.70 33.40
C THR A 26 19.50 -7.22 33.71
N PHE A 27 19.43 -6.38 32.70
CA PHE A 27 18.94 -5.00 32.78
C PHE A 27 18.11 -4.66 31.56
N SER A 28 17.23 -3.69 31.66
CA SER A 28 16.46 -3.13 30.57
C SER A 28 16.41 -1.61 30.70
N ILE A 29 16.84 -0.90 29.69
CA ILE A 29 16.92 0.57 29.68
C ILE A 29 16.30 1.05 28.36
N ASN A 30 15.27 1.89 28.44
CA ASN A 30 14.64 2.48 27.29
C ASN A 30 15.47 3.64 26.75
N VAL A 31 15.82 3.56 25.48
CA VAL A 31 16.48 4.64 24.72
C VAL A 31 15.50 5.12 23.67
N PRO A 32 15.20 6.43 23.57
CA PRO A 32 14.33 6.94 22.52
C PRO A 32 14.90 6.65 21.13
N GLY A 33 14.06 6.16 20.20
CA GLY A 33 14.49 5.87 18.82
C GLY A 33 15.06 7.09 18.10
N ALA A 34 14.57 8.30 18.41
CA ALA A 34 15.11 9.54 17.88
C ALA A 34 16.58 9.77 18.25
N ASP A 35 17.00 9.37 19.45
CA ASP A 35 18.40 9.48 19.88
C ASP A 35 19.27 8.43 19.17
N LEU A 36 18.74 7.22 18.94
CA LEU A 36 19.40 6.20 18.12
C LEU A 36 19.57 6.65 16.66
N VAL A 37 18.55 7.27 16.08
CA VAL A 37 18.62 7.82 14.71
C VAL A 37 19.64 8.95 14.62
N ALA A 38 19.66 9.84 15.61
CA ALA A 38 20.52 11.02 15.63
C ALA A 38 21.99 10.72 15.97
N ASP A 39 22.26 9.55 16.59
CA ASP A 39 23.63 9.18 16.96
C ASP A 39 24.52 8.93 15.74
N ALA A 40 25.52 9.78 15.54
CA ALA A 40 26.45 9.69 14.41
C ALA A 40 27.30 8.41 14.45
N GLY A 41 27.62 7.94 15.64
CA GLY A 41 28.46 6.76 15.86
C GLY A 41 27.74 5.44 15.64
N LYS A 42 26.40 5.46 15.68
CA LYS A 42 25.58 4.24 15.61
C LYS A 42 26.08 3.16 16.57
N THR A 43 26.44 3.59 17.80
CA THR A 43 27.03 2.71 18.81
C THR A 43 26.46 3.04 20.18
N ILE A 44 25.92 2.03 20.85
CA ILE A 44 25.50 2.12 22.24
C ILE A 44 26.71 1.75 23.11
N ASN A 45 27.16 2.66 23.96
CA ASN A 45 28.18 2.37 24.95
C ASN A 45 27.51 2.14 26.30
N ALA A 46 27.88 1.03 26.94
CA ALA A 46 27.37 0.65 28.26
C ALA A 46 28.49 0.69 29.29
N SER A 47 28.19 1.13 30.50
CA SER A 47 29.06 1.05 31.65
C SER A 47 28.32 0.63 32.90
N ILE A 48 28.98 -0.09 33.77
CA ILE A 48 28.50 -0.46 35.09
C ILE A 48 29.61 -0.23 36.11
N SER A 49 29.22 0.21 37.29
CA SER A 49 30.13 0.33 38.43
C SER A 49 29.56 -0.46 39.62
N THR A 50 30.42 -1.25 40.26
CA THR A 50 30.06 -2.00 41.48
C THR A 50 31.10 -1.77 42.55
N THR A 51 30.70 -1.82 43.82
CA THR A 51 31.58 -1.62 44.98
C THR A 51 31.60 -2.87 45.86
N ASP A 52 32.77 -3.35 46.23
CA ASP A 52 32.90 -4.51 47.14
C ASP A 52 32.66 -4.14 48.62
N ALA A 53 32.72 -5.12 49.49
CA ALA A 53 32.52 -4.92 50.94
C ALA A 53 33.65 -4.12 51.61
N ALA A 54 34.82 -4.04 50.98
CA ALA A 54 35.96 -3.25 51.43
C ALA A 54 35.96 -1.81 50.91
N GLY A 55 35.01 -1.45 50.05
CA GLY A 55 34.87 -0.12 49.47
C GLY A 55 35.62 0.06 48.13
N ASN A 56 36.21 -1.00 47.55
CA ASN A 56 36.86 -0.90 46.25
C ASN A 56 35.84 -0.86 45.14
N VAL A 57 36.05 0.03 44.15
CA VAL A 57 35.16 0.22 43.00
C VAL A 57 35.71 -0.49 41.76
N GLY A 58 34.92 -1.38 41.20
CA GLY A 58 35.16 -2.00 39.88
C GLY A 58 34.24 -1.42 38.82
N THR A 59 34.77 -1.28 37.61
CA THR A 59 33.99 -0.80 36.44
C THR A 59 34.06 -1.82 35.30
N GLY A 60 32.94 -1.98 34.61
CA GLY A 60 32.84 -2.77 33.36
C GLY A 60 32.27 -1.91 32.24
N THR A 61 32.72 -2.17 31.03
CA THR A 61 32.21 -1.47 29.82
C THR A 61 31.93 -2.46 28.70
N ALA A 62 30.96 -2.12 27.84
CA ALA A 62 30.64 -2.82 26.61
C ALA A 62 30.16 -1.84 25.56
N SER A 63 30.22 -2.24 24.31
CA SER A 63 29.67 -1.44 23.20
C SER A 63 29.01 -2.33 22.19
N GLU A 64 27.91 -1.85 21.59
CA GLU A 64 27.16 -2.53 20.54
C GLU A 64 26.85 -1.55 19.41
N GLY A 65 27.19 -1.95 18.16
CA GLY A 65 26.87 -1.19 16.97
C GLY A 65 25.50 -1.56 16.41
N TYR A 66 24.81 -0.59 15.79
CA TYR A 66 23.51 -0.81 15.16
C TYR A 66 23.40 -0.08 13.84
N SER A 67 22.46 -0.51 12.99
CA SER A 67 22.14 0.19 11.74
C SER A 67 20.86 0.99 11.87
N VAL A 68 20.74 2.03 11.07
CA VAL A 68 19.53 2.84 10.97
C VAL A 68 19.16 2.94 9.50
N ASP A 69 17.93 2.56 9.19
CA ASP A 69 17.29 2.82 7.91
C ASP A 69 15.91 3.44 8.19
N VAL A 70 15.73 4.68 7.80
CA VAL A 70 14.50 5.47 7.93
C VAL A 70 13.97 5.92 6.56
N THR A 71 14.53 5.38 5.48
CA THR A 71 14.16 5.73 4.11
C THR A 71 13.00 4.85 3.67
N ALA A 72 11.84 5.45 3.48
CA ALA A 72 10.70 4.72 2.94
C ALA A 72 10.92 4.35 1.46
N PRO A 73 10.50 3.14 1.03
CA PRO A 73 10.53 2.76 -0.38
C PRO A 73 9.57 3.63 -1.21
N VAL A 74 9.84 3.77 -2.51
CA VAL A 74 9.06 4.60 -3.44
C VAL A 74 8.44 3.71 -4.52
N PRO A 75 7.33 3.02 -4.25
CA PRO A 75 6.60 2.29 -5.28
C PRO A 75 5.86 3.23 -6.22
N THR A 76 5.73 2.84 -7.50
CA THR A 76 4.89 3.52 -8.48
C THR A 76 3.80 2.60 -8.97
N ILE A 77 2.67 3.16 -9.39
CA ILE A 77 1.53 2.43 -9.95
C ILE A 77 0.94 3.22 -11.12
N THR A 78 0.52 2.52 -12.17
CA THR A 78 -0.24 3.06 -13.29
C THR A 78 -1.42 2.16 -13.60
N LEU A 79 -2.56 2.74 -13.95
CA LEU A 79 -3.71 2.04 -14.50
C LEU A 79 -3.61 2.06 -16.03
N ASP A 80 -4.14 1.03 -16.68
CA ASP A 80 -4.32 1.04 -18.13
C ASP A 80 -5.39 2.09 -18.48
N ALA A 81 -5.16 2.81 -19.59
CA ALA A 81 -5.97 3.96 -20.00
C ALA A 81 -7.43 3.61 -20.34
N ASN A 82 -7.71 2.36 -20.63
CA ASN A 82 -9.04 1.88 -20.98
C ASN A 82 -9.40 0.69 -20.08
N ILE A 83 -10.50 0.81 -19.32
CA ILE A 83 -10.99 -0.28 -18.46
C ILE A 83 -11.87 -1.28 -19.22
N THR A 84 -12.38 -0.87 -20.39
CA THR A 84 -13.07 -1.71 -21.39
C THR A 84 -12.47 -1.41 -22.76
N ALA A 85 -12.95 -2.06 -23.82
CA ALA A 85 -12.40 -1.87 -25.16
C ALA A 85 -12.51 -0.43 -25.69
N ASP A 86 -13.53 0.30 -25.28
CA ASP A 86 -13.84 1.68 -25.69
C ASP A 86 -13.88 2.69 -24.54
N ASP A 87 -13.49 2.22 -23.32
CA ASP A 87 -13.51 3.02 -22.10
C ASP A 87 -14.91 3.54 -21.69
N VAL A 88 -15.96 2.85 -22.16
CA VAL A 88 -17.36 3.16 -21.82
C VAL A 88 -18.05 1.94 -21.24
N ILE A 89 -18.61 2.06 -20.04
CA ILE A 89 -19.40 0.99 -19.43
C ILE A 89 -20.82 1.03 -20.05
N ASN A 90 -21.15 0.02 -20.81
CA ASN A 90 -22.47 -0.17 -21.41
C ASN A 90 -23.39 -1.01 -20.53
N SER A 91 -24.67 -1.20 -20.94
CA SER A 91 -25.68 -1.95 -20.18
C SER A 91 -25.31 -3.42 -19.94
N THR A 92 -24.55 -4.04 -20.83
CA THR A 92 -24.10 -5.44 -20.68
C THR A 92 -22.96 -5.52 -19.65
N GLU A 93 -21.99 -4.64 -19.75
CA GLU A 93 -20.84 -4.56 -18.86
C GLU A 93 -21.23 -4.14 -17.44
N ALA A 94 -22.29 -3.33 -17.30
CA ALA A 94 -22.87 -2.99 -16.01
C ALA A 94 -23.27 -4.21 -15.16
N GLY A 95 -23.59 -5.33 -15.81
CA GLY A 95 -23.94 -6.61 -15.17
C GLY A 95 -22.76 -7.56 -14.97
N GLN A 96 -21.54 -7.19 -15.35
CA GLN A 96 -20.38 -8.06 -15.35
C GLN A 96 -19.33 -7.64 -14.32
N GLN A 97 -18.30 -8.48 -14.17
CA GLN A 97 -17.06 -8.14 -13.49
C GLN A 97 -16.09 -7.57 -14.52
N ILE A 98 -15.64 -6.36 -14.31
CA ILE A 98 -14.72 -5.65 -15.20
C ILE A 98 -13.31 -5.79 -14.63
N PRO A 99 -12.37 -6.41 -15.35
CA PRO A 99 -10.99 -6.51 -14.91
C PRO A 99 -10.29 -5.16 -15.10
N VAL A 100 -10.01 -4.48 -14.02
CA VAL A 100 -9.17 -3.27 -14.03
C VAL A 100 -7.72 -3.70 -13.89
N THR A 101 -6.91 -3.31 -14.88
CA THR A 101 -5.52 -3.73 -15.04
C THR A 101 -4.57 -2.54 -14.96
N GLY A 102 -3.29 -2.86 -14.78
CA GLY A 102 -2.24 -1.87 -14.74
C GLY A 102 -0.89 -2.46 -14.38
N THR A 103 0.09 -1.59 -14.19
CA THR A 103 1.47 -1.98 -13.87
C THR A 103 1.98 -1.26 -12.63
N VAL A 104 2.99 -1.85 -11.99
CA VAL A 104 3.69 -1.23 -10.86
C VAL A 104 5.19 -1.17 -11.13
N GLY A 105 5.87 -0.22 -10.51
CA GLY A 105 7.30 0.00 -10.68
C GLY A 105 7.96 0.54 -9.41
N GLY A 106 9.13 1.15 -9.55
CA GLY A 106 9.92 1.61 -8.42
C GLY A 106 10.25 0.46 -7.48
N ASP A 107 10.07 0.68 -6.19
CA ASP A 107 10.35 -0.30 -5.14
C ASP A 107 9.19 -1.30 -4.90
N ALA A 108 8.14 -1.28 -5.72
CA ALA A 108 7.04 -2.25 -5.63
C ALA A 108 7.54 -3.70 -5.79
N LYS A 109 7.02 -4.62 -5.00
CA LYS A 109 7.41 -6.03 -4.98
C LYS A 109 6.28 -6.92 -5.48
N VAL A 110 6.64 -8.08 -6.01
CA VAL A 110 5.68 -9.17 -6.27
C VAL A 110 5.01 -9.57 -4.97
N GLY A 111 3.69 -9.68 -4.98
CA GLY A 111 2.88 -9.97 -3.80
C GLY A 111 2.45 -8.74 -2.99
N ASP A 112 2.95 -7.53 -3.29
CA ASP A 112 2.43 -6.30 -2.69
C ASP A 112 0.94 -6.15 -3.02
N THR A 113 0.19 -5.57 -2.11
CA THR A 113 -1.25 -5.37 -2.28
C THR A 113 -1.54 -4.08 -3.03
N VAL A 114 -2.28 -4.21 -4.13
CA VAL A 114 -2.92 -3.10 -4.84
C VAL A 114 -4.37 -2.98 -4.36
N THR A 115 -4.79 -1.77 -4.07
CA THR A 115 -6.17 -1.44 -3.69
C THR A 115 -6.76 -0.48 -4.70
N LEU A 116 -7.90 -0.84 -5.28
CA LEU A 116 -8.74 0.05 -6.07
C LEU A 116 -9.88 0.56 -5.21
N THR A 117 -10.19 1.86 -5.33
CA THR A 117 -11.36 2.47 -4.70
C THR A 117 -12.29 3.00 -5.78
N VAL A 118 -13.51 2.47 -5.80
CA VAL A 118 -14.59 2.82 -6.74
C VAL A 118 -15.90 2.92 -5.96
N ASN A 119 -16.66 3.98 -6.16
CA ASN A 119 -17.96 4.18 -5.48
C ASN A 119 -17.87 4.01 -3.95
N GLY A 120 -16.75 4.45 -3.35
CA GLY A 120 -16.48 4.31 -1.91
C GLY A 120 -16.19 2.88 -1.42
N LYS A 121 -16.13 1.88 -2.32
CA LYS A 121 -15.77 0.50 -2.03
C LYS A 121 -14.32 0.22 -2.41
N GLN A 122 -13.71 -0.73 -1.70
CA GLN A 122 -12.34 -1.17 -1.97
C GLN A 122 -12.32 -2.58 -2.56
N PHE A 123 -11.50 -2.75 -3.60
CA PHE A 123 -11.22 -4.01 -4.27
C PHE A 123 -9.71 -4.22 -4.25
N THR A 124 -9.25 -5.39 -3.86
CA THR A 124 -7.81 -5.64 -3.69
C THR A 124 -7.33 -6.78 -4.57
N GLY A 125 -6.06 -6.70 -4.97
CA GLY A 125 -5.34 -7.74 -5.68
C GLY A 125 -3.86 -7.67 -5.36
N GLN A 126 -3.10 -8.65 -5.86
CA GLN A 126 -1.66 -8.70 -5.63
C GLN A 126 -0.89 -8.42 -6.92
N VAL A 127 0.28 -7.81 -6.77
CA VAL A 127 1.26 -7.63 -7.84
C VAL A 127 1.77 -8.98 -8.30
N GLN A 128 1.66 -9.23 -9.60
CA GLN A 128 2.09 -10.47 -10.26
C GLN A 128 3.61 -10.46 -10.55
N ALA A 129 4.13 -11.61 -11.01
CA ALA A 129 5.57 -11.79 -11.27
C ALA A 129 6.12 -10.84 -12.35
N ASP A 130 5.29 -10.43 -13.29
CA ASP A 130 5.60 -9.51 -14.39
C ASP A 130 5.39 -8.04 -14.03
N LYS A 131 5.11 -7.74 -12.74
CA LYS A 131 4.80 -6.40 -12.23
C LYS A 131 3.47 -5.83 -12.75
N THR A 132 2.57 -6.67 -13.21
CA THR A 132 1.18 -6.29 -13.52
C THR A 132 0.25 -6.58 -12.35
N PHE A 133 -0.96 -6.07 -12.42
CA PHE A 133 -2.08 -6.49 -11.58
C PHE A 133 -3.38 -6.51 -12.39
N SER A 134 -4.35 -7.32 -11.93
CA SER A 134 -5.70 -7.38 -12.49
C SER A 134 -6.68 -7.59 -11.33
N ILE A 135 -7.62 -6.67 -11.17
CA ILE A 135 -8.58 -6.66 -10.07
C ILE A 135 -9.99 -6.50 -10.65
N ASN A 136 -10.86 -7.45 -10.37
CA ASN A 136 -12.24 -7.41 -10.84
C ASN A 136 -13.06 -6.41 -10.02
N VAL A 137 -13.70 -5.47 -10.70
CA VAL A 137 -14.64 -4.50 -10.15
C VAL A 137 -16.03 -4.76 -10.73
N PRO A 138 -17.10 -4.88 -9.92
CA PRO A 138 -18.45 -5.02 -10.46
C PRO A 138 -18.83 -3.82 -11.33
N GLY A 139 -19.31 -4.06 -12.56
CA GLY A 139 -19.79 -3.01 -13.45
C GLY A 139 -20.87 -2.13 -12.84
N ALA A 140 -21.72 -2.71 -11.99
CA ALA A 140 -22.72 -1.95 -11.23
C ALA A 140 -22.10 -0.88 -10.30
N ASP A 141 -20.93 -1.14 -9.70
CA ASP A 141 -20.23 -0.16 -8.87
C ASP A 141 -19.61 0.94 -9.73
N LEU A 142 -19.10 0.60 -10.92
CA LEU A 142 -18.63 1.58 -11.89
C LEU A 142 -19.77 2.49 -12.37
N VAL A 143 -20.95 1.93 -12.66
CA VAL A 143 -22.14 2.71 -13.03
C VAL A 143 -22.59 3.63 -11.90
N ALA A 144 -22.57 3.14 -10.66
CA ALA A 144 -23.03 3.88 -9.49
C ALA A 144 -22.03 4.94 -9.01
N ASP A 145 -20.76 4.86 -9.40
CA ASP A 145 -19.74 5.82 -8.98
C ASP A 145 -20.01 7.19 -9.60
N ALA A 146 -20.28 8.20 -8.76
CA ALA A 146 -20.57 9.55 -9.21
C ALA A 146 -19.37 10.24 -9.86
N GLY A 147 -18.16 9.88 -9.41
CA GLY A 147 -16.90 10.46 -9.90
C GLY A 147 -16.44 9.89 -11.22
N LYS A 148 -16.94 8.72 -11.64
CA LYS A 148 -16.46 7.99 -12.81
C LYS A 148 -14.94 7.91 -12.83
N THR A 149 -14.35 7.61 -11.69
CA THR A 149 -12.89 7.59 -11.49
C THR A 149 -12.50 6.42 -10.60
N ILE A 150 -11.59 5.60 -11.09
CA ILE A 150 -10.95 4.55 -10.31
C ILE A 150 -9.71 5.14 -9.65
N ASN A 151 -9.62 5.07 -8.33
CA ASN A 151 -8.42 5.43 -7.60
C ASN A 151 -7.68 4.15 -7.21
N ALA A 152 -6.40 4.09 -7.55
CA ALA A 152 -5.53 2.97 -7.24
C ALA A 152 -4.45 3.38 -6.23
N SER A 153 -4.11 2.48 -5.34
CA SER A 153 -2.97 2.64 -4.44
C SER A 153 -2.21 1.34 -4.27
N ILE A 154 -0.91 1.45 -4.08
CA ILE A 154 -0.03 0.34 -3.70
C ILE A 154 0.75 0.72 -2.45
N SER A 155 0.97 -0.24 -1.58
CA SER A 155 1.83 -0.11 -0.40
C SER A 155 2.89 -1.18 -0.42
N THR A 156 4.14 -0.79 -0.19
CA THR A 156 5.28 -1.71 -0.06
C THR A 156 6.05 -1.43 1.22
N THR A 157 6.67 -2.45 1.78
CA THR A 157 7.47 -2.34 3.01
C THR A 157 8.89 -2.83 2.71
N ASP A 158 9.89 -2.08 3.15
CA ASP A 158 11.29 -2.49 3.03
C ASP A 158 11.70 -3.51 4.10
N ALA A 159 12.98 -3.88 4.14
CA ALA A 159 13.51 -4.83 5.11
C ALA A 159 13.62 -4.25 6.52
N ALA A 160 13.69 -2.93 6.67
CA ALA A 160 13.73 -2.22 7.94
C ALA A 160 12.34 -1.96 8.53
N GLY A 161 11.28 -2.19 7.75
CA GLY A 161 9.90 -1.95 8.16
C GLY A 161 9.36 -0.58 7.76
N ASN A 162 10.08 0.23 6.98
CA ASN A 162 9.56 1.49 6.47
C ASN A 162 8.54 1.22 5.37
N ILE A 163 7.44 1.97 5.37
CA ILE A 163 6.33 1.80 4.43
C ILE A 163 6.31 2.96 3.44
N GLY A 164 6.27 2.62 2.15
CA GLY A 164 6.03 3.56 1.06
C GLY A 164 4.73 3.29 0.35
N THR A 165 4.15 4.33 -0.25
CA THR A 165 2.89 4.24 -0.99
C THR A 165 3.01 4.95 -2.34
N GLY A 166 2.35 4.36 -3.36
CA GLY A 166 2.15 4.96 -4.66
C GLY A 166 0.67 5.06 -4.99
N THR A 167 0.25 6.04 -5.78
CA THR A 167 -1.15 6.23 -6.18
C THR A 167 -1.27 6.57 -7.65
N ALA A 168 -2.40 6.20 -8.25
CA ALA A 168 -2.81 6.56 -9.61
C ALA A 168 -4.33 6.71 -9.66
N SER A 169 -4.83 7.35 -10.71
CA SER A 169 -6.27 7.41 -10.99
C SER A 169 -6.52 7.33 -12.48
N GLU A 170 -7.65 6.71 -12.86
CA GLU A 170 -8.13 6.59 -14.23
C GLU A 170 -9.60 6.95 -14.28
N GLY A 171 -9.99 7.77 -15.27
CA GLY A 171 -11.38 8.14 -15.53
C GLY A 171 -12.00 7.23 -16.57
N TYR A 172 -13.31 7.04 -16.56
CA TYR A 172 -14.06 6.26 -17.54
C TYR A 172 -15.43 6.88 -17.82
N SER A 173 -16.10 6.42 -18.86
CA SER A 173 -17.45 6.86 -19.22
C SER A 173 -18.50 5.79 -18.96
N VAL A 174 -19.76 6.18 -18.86
CA VAL A 174 -20.90 5.25 -18.71
C VAL A 174 -22.01 5.65 -19.66
N ASP A 175 -22.47 4.73 -20.51
CA ASP A 175 -23.70 4.84 -21.27
C ASP A 175 -24.47 3.50 -21.23
N VAL A 176 -25.49 3.47 -20.43
CA VAL A 176 -26.38 2.30 -20.28
C VAL A 176 -27.72 2.49 -20.99
N THR A 177 -27.85 3.56 -21.78
CA THR A 177 -29.07 3.91 -22.49
C THR A 177 -29.15 3.17 -23.83
N ALA A 178 -30.13 2.30 -23.99
CA ALA A 178 -30.37 1.63 -25.26
C ALA A 178 -30.90 2.60 -26.30
N PRO A 179 -30.44 2.52 -27.57
CA PRO A 179 -31.02 3.29 -28.66
C PRO A 179 -32.48 2.88 -28.88
N VAL A 180 -33.32 3.85 -29.29
CA VAL A 180 -34.73 3.63 -29.59
C VAL A 180 -34.91 3.77 -31.11
N PRO A 181 -34.67 2.70 -31.89
CA PRO A 181 -34.87 2.73 -33.32
C PRO A 181 -36.35 2.87 -33.67
N THR A 182 -36.65 3.62 -34.70
CA THR A 182 -37.99 3.72 -35.30
C THR A 182 -37.98 3.16 -36.69
N ILE A 183 -39.03 2.47 -37.07
CA ILE A 183 -39.23 1.98 -38.43
C ILE A 183 -40.67 2.30 -38.84
N SER A 184 -40.84 2.71 -40.07
CA SER A 184 -42.15 2.86 -40.68
C SER A 184 -42.17 2.11 -42.02
N LEU A 185 -43.26 1.51 -42.32
CA LEU A 185 -43.52 0.96 -43.64
C LEU A 185 -44.35 1.97 -44.46
N ASP A 186 -44.12 1.99 -45.73
CA ASP A 186 -44.98 2.78 -46.63
C ASP A 186 -46.45 2.25 -46.55
N ALA A 187 -47.38 3.16 -46.62
CA ALA A 187 -48.77 2.82 -46.44
C ALA A 187 -49.26 1.85 -47.54
N ASN A 188 -48.66 1.91 -48.72
CA ASN A 188 -49.03 1.07 -49.85
C ASN A 188 -47.80 0.28 -50.32
N ILE A 189 -47.92 -1.02 -50.50
CA ILE A 189 -46.86 -1.91 -51.01
C ILE A 189 -46.85 -1.90 -52.57
N THR A 190 -47.96 -1.54 -53.18
CA THR A 190 -48.12 -1.28 -54.59
C THR A 190 -48.80 0.07 -54.80
N ALA A 191 -48.95 0.54 -56.03
CA ALA A 191 -49.59 1.83 -56.33
C ALA A 191 -51.04 1.96 -55.80
N ASP A 192 -51.77 0.86 -55.71
CA ASP A 192 -53.13 0.79 -55.25
C ASP A 192 -53.31 -0.10 -53.98
N ASP A 193 -52.18 -0.54 -53.37
CA ASP A 193 -52.13 -1.44 -52.23
C ASP A 193 -52.76 -2.82 -52.46
N VAL A 194 -52.83 -3.23 -53.70
CA VAL A 194 -53.39 -4.53 -54.13
C VAL A 194 -52.34 -5.29 -54.95
N ILE A 195 -52.05 -6.52 -54.54
CA ILE A 195 -51.15 -7.40 -55.28
C ILE A 195 -52.00 -8.13 -56.37
N ASN A 196 -51.66 -7.90 -57.62
CA ASN A 196 -52.29 -8.58 -58.76
C ASN A 196 -51.31 -9.59 -59.40
N SER A 197 -51.76 -10.33 -60.42
CA SER A 197 -50.98 -11.42 -61.03
C SER A 197 -49.75 -10.94 -61.88
N THR A 198 -49.53 -9.64 -62.04
CA THR A 198 -48.43 -9.05 -62.79
C THR A 198 -47.42 -8.31 -61.86
N GLU A 199 -47.71 -8.10 -60.64
CA GLU A 199 -46.84 -7.56 -59.57
C GLU A 199 -46.27 -8.68 -58.73
#